data_e3d15e67430d8d52f2c7bfa306fe1458
#
_entry.id   e3d15e67430d8d52f2c7bfa306fe1458
#
_cell.length_a   1.000
_cell.length_b   1.000
_cell.length_c   1.000
_cell.angle_alpha   90.00
_cell.angle_beta   90.00
_cell.angle_gamma   90.00
#
_symmetry.space_group_name_H-M   'P 1'
#
loop_
_entity.id
_entity.type
_entity.pdbx_description
1 polymer ?
#
loop_
_entity_poly.entity_id
_entity_poly.type
_entity_poly.pdbx_seq_one_letter_code
_entity_poly.pdbx_strand_id
1 'polypeptide(L)'
;TGNGRNLSYRKKLFFDHKGYSKSLNLHAGADDLFIYEVSNSTNTQVQLSSDSIIEMNKIEDSGTWREMKASRSATKRFYKGCSLTFYRMEIVSYLFFGIAAISTFIAGLLGNWLLSILAGLLLIFRFTVKAFVYKKSALLLQQNPLTVWLPLLEIAQPAYDIYVRI
;
A
#
# COMPACT_ATOMS: atom_id res chain seq x y z
N THR A 1 2.92 2.63 -10.33
CA THR A 1 4.08 2.70 -9.41
C THR A 1 4.96 1.48 -9.62
N GLY A 2 6.25 1.66 -9.67
CA GLY A 2 7.26 0.60 -9.84
C GLY A 2 8.29 0.66 -8.71
N ASN A 3 8.91 -0.48 -8.42
CA ASN A 3 10.01 -0.54 -7.47
C ASN A 3 11.25 -1.02 -8.22
N GLY A 4 12.35 -0.31 -8.15
CA GLY A 4 13.60 -0.61 -8.83
C GLY A 4 14.20 -1.98 -8.56
N ARG A 5 13.69 -2.69 -7.54
CA ARG A 5 14.17 -4.03 -7.20
C ARG A 5 13.70 -5.13 -8.17
N ASN A 6 12.55 -4.94 -8.83
CA ASN A 6 12.01 -5.86 -9.83
C ASN A 6 11.40 -5.06 -10.97
N LEU A 7 12.25 -4.33 -11.67
CA LEU A 7 11.86 -3.41 -12.71
C LEU A 7 12.83 -3.53 -13.88
N SER A 8 12.28 -3.71 -15.07
CA SER A 8 13.06 -3.68 -16.31
C SER A 8 12.41 -2.75 -17.33
N TYR A 9 13.22 -2.04 -18.09
CA TYR A 9 12.78 -1.17 -19.16
C TYR A 9 13.82 -1.09 -20.27
N ARG A 10 13.37 -0.72 -21.46
CA ARG A 10 14.27 -0.57 -22.61
C ARG A 10 15.21 0.62 -22.37
N LYS A 11 16.50 0.43 -22.64
CA LYS A 11 17.53 1.47 -22.54
C LYS A 11 17.17 2.75 -23.31
N LYS A 12 16.58 2.61 -24.48
CA LYS A 12 16.11 3.73 -25.30
C LYS A 12 15.09 4.59 -24.54
N LEU A 13 14.10 3.97 -23.88
CA LEU A 13 13.09 4.67 -23.08
C LEU A 13 13.72 5.55 -22.00
N PHE A 14 14.76 5.04 -21.34
CA PHE A 14 15.48 5.79 -20.31
C PHE A 14 16.15 7.04 -20.85
N PHE A 15 16.85 6.93 -21.96
CA PHE A 15 17.57 8.08 -22.56
C PHE A 15 16.62 9.09 -23.21
N ASP A 16 15.57 8.64 -23.88
CA ASP A 16 14.58 9.51 -24.51
C ASP A 16 13.89 10.43 -23.49
N HIS A 17 13.70 9.93 -22.25
CA HIS A 17 13.11 10.69 -21.15
C HIS A 17 14.14 11.33 -20.19
N LYS A 18 15.43 11.37 -20.58
CA LYS A 18 16.54 11.95 -19.79
C LYS A 18 16.73 11.27 -18.42
N GLY A 19 16.36 10.00 -18.30
CA GLY A 19 16.54 9.19 -17.10
C GLY A 19 15.91 9.79 -15.85
N TYR A 20 16.68 9.88 -14.78
CA TYR A 20 16.25 10.40 -13.49
C TYR A 20 16.42 11.91 -13.31
N SER A 21 16.66 12.67 -14.40
CA SER A 21 16.99 14.11 -14.32
C SER A 21 15.97 14.94 -13.53
N LYS A 22 14.68 14.55 -13.55
CA LYS A 22 13.60 15.26 -12.84
C LYS A 22 13.50 14.90 -11.35
N SER A 23 14.16 13.85 -10.92
CA SER A 23 14.10 13.33 -9.55
C SER A 23 15.46 13.31 -8.84
N LEU A 24 16.46 14.04 -9.36
CA LEU A 24 17.81 14.12 -8.78
C LEU A 24 17.84 14.67 -7.36
N ASN A 25 16.85 15.49 -6.99
CA ASN A 25 16.72 16.06 -5.65
C ASN A 25 16.13 15.08 -4.60
N LEU A 26 15.78 13.87 -5.02
CA LEU A 26 15.21 12.86 -4.13
C LEU A 26 16.27 11.85 -3.73
N HIS A 27 16.40 11.60 -2.45
CA HIS A 27 17.32 10.58 -1.93
C HIS A 27 16.95 9.15 -2.35
N ALA A 28 15.65 8.90 -2.63
CA ALA A 28 15.17 7.59 -3.05
C ALA A 28 13.82 7.71 -3.78
N GLY A 29 13.45 6.67 -4.57
CA GLY A 29 12.18 6.61 -5.30
C GLY A 29 12.21 7.25 -6.69
N ALA A 30 13.40 7.57 -7.20
CA ALA A 30 13.56 8.08 -8.56
C ALA A 30 13.10 7.07 -9.62
N ASP A 31 13.32 5.79 -9.38
CA ASP A 31 12.86 4.67 -10.19
C ASP A 31 11.34 4.60 -10.27
N ASP A 32 10.67 4.76 -9.15
CA ASP A 32 9.21 4.75 -9.05
C ASP A 32 8.57 5.94 -9.78
N LEU A 33 9.13 7.14 -9.61
CA LEU A 33 8.65 8.34 -10.30
C LEU A 33 8.94 8.29 -11.81
N PHE A 34 10.09 7.75 -12.21
CA PHE A 34 10.41 7.56 -13.62
C PHE A 34 9.38 6.64 -14.30
N ILE A 35 9.12 5.46 -13.70
CA ILE A 35 8.11 4.55 -14.22
C ILE A 35 6.72 5.18 -14.21
N TYR A 36 6.37 5.90 -13.16
CA TYR A 36 5.09 6.60 -13.10
C TYR A 36 4.91 7.59 -14.26
N GLU A 37 5.98 8.28 -14.66
CA GLU A 37 5.95 9.25 -15.76
C GLU A 37 5.85 8.60 -17.14
N VAL A 38 6.62 7.52 -17.37
CA VAL A 38 6.77 6.94 -18.71
C VAL A 38 5.81 5.79 -19.00
N SER A 39 5.20 5.19 -17.96
CA SER A 39 4.33 4.03 -18.12
C SER A 39 2.93 4.42 -18.59
N ASN A 40 2.39 3.64 -19.52
CA ASN A 40 1.02 3.73 -19.95
C ASN A 40 0.45 2.32 -20.20
N SER A 41 -0.85 2.22 -20.51
CA SER A 41 -1.53 0.94 -20.73
C SER A 41 -1.01 0.15 -21.93
N THR A 42 -0.31 0.80 -22.86
CA THR A 42 0.16 0.17 -24.10
C THR A 42 1.63 -0.24 -24.03
N ASN A 43 2.45 0.40 -23.19
CA ASN A 43 3.90 0.16 -23.13
C ASN A 43 4.35 -0.58 -21.85
N THR A 44 3.42 -0.89 -20.94
CA THR A 44 3.74 -1.47 -19.64
C THR A 44 3.05 -2.82 -19.47
N GLN A 45 3.80 -3.83 -19.06
CA GLN A 45 3.29 -5.15 -18.73
C GLN A 45 3.74 -5.54 -17.33
N VAL A 46 2.83 -6.17 -16.57
CA VAL A 46 3.13 -6.73 -15.25
C VAL A 46 3.24 -8.24 -15.40
N GLN A 47 4.38 -8.80 -15.02
CA GLN A 47 4.63 -10.23 -15.02
C GLN A 47 4.46 -10.76 -13.59
N LEU A 48 3.59 -11.77 -13.45
CA LEU A 48 3.26 -12.40 -12.15
C LEU A 48 3.53 -13.91 -12.16
N SER A 49 4.32 -14.41 -13.14
CA SER A 49 4.74 -15.80 -13.14
C SER A 49 5.66 -16.09 -11.96
N SER A 50 5.68 -17.36 -11.50
CA SER A 50 6.57 -17.83 -10.42
C SER A 50 8.02 -17.44 -10.64
N ASP A 51 8.48 -17.54 -11.88
CA ASP A 51 9.89 -17.30 -12.28
C ASP A 51 10.27 -15.81 -12.27
N SER A 52 9.27 -14.91 -12.21
CA SER A 52 9.47 -13.46 -12.16
C SER A 52 9.43 -12.89 -10.74
N ILE A 53 9.11 -13.70 -9.74
CA ILE A 53 9.05 -13.28 -8.35
C ILE A 53 10.46 -13.25 -7.78
N ILE A 54 10.89 -12.09 -7.32
CA ILE A 54 12.19 -11.92 -6.64
C ILE A 54 11.96 -11.96 -5.13
N GLU A 55 12.57 -12.93 -4.49
CA GLU A 55 12.64 -12.99 -3.03
C GLU A 55 13.67 -12.00 -2.50
N MET A 56 13.29 -11.24 -1.50
CA MET A 56 14.19 -10.33 -0.82
C MET A 56 14.63 -10.91 0.51
N ASN A 57 15.88 -10.69 0.87
CA ASN A 57 16.36 -11.01 2.20
C ASN A 57 15.52 -10.28 3.25
N LYS A 58 15.32 -10.95 4.37
CA LYS A 58 14.61 -10.37 5.51
C LYS A 58 15.32 -9.09 5.96
N ILE A 59 14.57 -8.02 6.11
CA ILE A 59 15.08 -6.77 6.67
C ILE A 59 15.09 -6.93 8.18
N GLU A 60 16.28 -7.05 8.76
CA GLU A 60 16.46 -7.24 10.21
C GLU A 60 16.62 -5.90 10.93
N ASP A 61 17.12 -4.89 10.23
CA ASP A 61 17.33 -3.57 10.80
C ASP A 61 16.09 -2.67 10.69
N SER A 62 15.67 -2.13 11.83
CA SER A 62 14.55 -1.20 11.92
C SER A 62 14.81 0.13 11.20
N GLY A 63 16.08 0.57 11.14
CA GLY A 63 16.51 1.78 10.42
C GLY A 63 16.26 1.65 8.92
N THR A 64 16.72 0.57 8.32
CA THR A 64 16.52 0.26 6.90
C THR A 64 15.04 0.17 6.54
N TRP A 65 14.23 -0.43 7.41
CA TRP A 65 12.78 -0.48 7.23
C TRP A 65 12.13 0.91 7.25
N ARG A 66 12.55 1.75 8.19
CA ARG A 66 12.08 3.14 8.33
C ARG A 66 12.45 3.99 7.12
N GLU A 67 13.69 3.92 6.65
CA GLU A 67 14.13 4.62 5.44
C GLU A 67 13.33 4.20 4.21
N MET A 68 13.07 2.92 4.05
CA MET A 68 12.28 2.41 2.93
C MET A 68 10.83 2.91 2.97
N LYS A 69 10.23 3.00 4.15
CA LYS A 69 8.90 3.57 4.35
C LYS A 69 8.88 5.08 4.10
N ALA A 70 9.86 5.81 4.60
CA ALA A 70 10.01 7.24 4.40
C ALA A 70 10.17 7.59 2.92
N SER A 71 11.01 6.86 2.20
CA SER A 71 11.20 6.98 0.75
C SER A 71 9.88 6.81 -0.02
N ARG A 72 9.14 5.75 0.26
CA ARG A 72 7.81 5.53 -0.37
C ARG A 72 6.79 6.62 -0.02
N SER A 73 6.87 7.17 1.19
CA SER A 73 6.00 8.28 1.60
C SER A 73 6.35 9.57 0.85
N ALA A 74 7.62 9.83 0.62
CA ALA A 74 8.09 11.01 -0.10
C ALA A 74 7.64 11.05 -1.57
N THR A 75 7.57 9.89 -2.25
CA THR A 75 7.13 9.80 -3.65
C THR A 75 5.63 10.01 -3.82
N LYS A 76 4.82 9.67 -2.81
CA LYS A 76 3.34 9.78 -2.87
C LYS A 76 2.84 11.18 -3.27
N ARG A 77 3.53 12.23 -2.88
CA ARG A 77 3.17 13.63 -3.17
C ARG A 77 3.24 13.99 -4.66
N PHE A 78 3.99 13.23 -5.44
CA PHE A 78 4.16 13.46 -6.87
C PHE A 78 3.13 12.74 -7.74
N TYR A 79 2.36 11.81 -7.16
CA TYR A 79 1.34 11.10 -7.89
C TYR A 79 0.14 11.97 -8.21
N LYS A 80 -0.42 11.78 -9.40
CA LYS A 80 -1.62 12.47 -9.91
C LYS A 80 -2.60 11.44 -10.49
N GLY A 81 -3.83 11.86 -10.75
CA GLY A 81 -4.83 11.04 -11.41
C GLY A 81 -5.19 9.76 -10.64
N CYS A 82 -5.26 8.63 -11.32
CA CYS A 82 -5.73 7.36 -10.78
C CYS A 82 -4.91 6.86 -9.58
N SER A 83 -3.58 7.03 -9.60
CA SER A 83 -2.71 6.62 -8.48
C SER A 83 -3.01 7.41 -7.21
N LEU A 84 -3.26 8.72 -7.34
CA LEU A 84 -3.65 9.56 -6.20
C LEU A 84 -5.03 9.16 -5.65
N THR A 85 -5.97 8.84 -6.53
CA THR A 85 -7.31 8.38 -6.14
C THR A 85 -7.23 7.08 -5.35
N PHE A 86 -6.37 6.14 -5.76
CA PHE A 86 -6.15 4.90 -5.03
C PHE A 86 -5.67 5.15 -3.59
N TYR A 87 -4.68 6.02 -3.39
CA TYR A 87 -4.20 6.38 -2.05
C TYR A 87 -5.27 7.12 -1.21
N ARG A 88 -6.08 7.97 -1.85
CA ARG A 88 -7.21 8.63 -1.16
C ARG A 88 -8.26 7.63 -0.71
N MET A 89 -8.58 6.64 -1.52
CA MET A 89 -9.52 5.57 -1.14
C MET A 89 -9.00 4.74 0.04
N GLU A 90 -7.70 4.51 0.12
CA GLU A 90 -7.07 3.86 1.28
C GLU A 90 -7.31 4.67 2.56
N ILE A 91 -7.06 5.98 2.53
CA ILE A 91 -7.30 6.88 3.68
C ILE A 91 -8.79 6.88 4.07
N VAL A 92 -9.69 7.01 3.10
CA VAL A 92 -11.15 6.95 3.34
C VAL A 92 -11.55 5.63 3.99
N SER A 93 -10.96 4.52 3.56
CA SER A 93 -11.19 3.20 4.16
C SER A 93 -10.75 3.12 5.61
N TYR A 94 -9.63 3.76 5.99
CA TYR A 94 -9.20 3.83 7.40
C TYR A 94 -10.12 4.72 8.23
N LEU A 95 -10.54 5.87 7.71
CA LEU A 95 -11.50 6.75 8.38
C LEU A 95 -12.83 6.03 8.62
N PHE A 96 -13.35 5.35 7.60
CA PHE A 96 -14.57 4.54 7.73
C PHE A 96 -14.42 3.47 8.81
N PHE A 97 -13.30 2.78 8.88
CA PHE A 97 -13.02 1.80 9.92
C PHE A 97 -13.06 2.42 11.32
N GLY A 98 -12.38 3.55 11.51
CA GLY A 98 -12.37 4.26 12.79
C GLY A 98 -13.78 4.70 13.22
N ILE A 99 -14.54 5.31 12.32
CA ILE A 99 -15.90 5.75 12.59
C ILE A 99 -16.80 4.56 12.93
N ALA A 100 -16.74 3.47 12.17
CA ALA A 100 -17.56 2.29 12.43
C ALA A 100 -17.21 1.62 13.76
N ALA A 101 -15.91 1.53 14.11
CA ALA A 101 -15.49 0.98 15.40
C ALA A 101 -15.96 1.82 16.58
N ILE A 102 -15.81 3.15 16.51
CA ILE A 102 -16.29 4.09 17.53
C ILE A 102 -17.81 4.02 17.65
N SER A 103 -18.52 3.99 16.52
CA SER A 103 -20.00 3.90 16.50
C SER A 103 -20.49 2.61 17.16
N THR A 104 -19.84 1.48 16.87
CA THR A 104 -20.18 0.19 17.49
C THR A 104 -20.05 0.26 19.00
N PHE A 105 -18.93 0.85 19.47
CA PHE A 105 -18.65 0.97 20.90
C PHE A 105 -19.63 1.91 21.62
N ILE A 106 -19.84 3.12 21.09
CA ILE A 106 -20.73 4.13 21.69
C ILE A 106 -22.19 3.64 21.67
N ALA A 107 -22.65 3.08 20.56
CA ALA A 107 -24.01 2.56 20.46
C ALA A 107 -24.27 1.42 21.45
N GLY A 108 -23.27 0.56 21.69
CA GLY A 108 -23.34 -0.48 22.72
C GLY A 108 -23.47 0.09 24.12
N LEU A 109 -22.69 1.12 24.47
CA LEU A 109 -22.77 1.80 25.77
C LEU A 109 -24.12 2.51 26.01
N LEU A 110 -24.69 3.10 24.96
CA LEU A 110 -25.98 3.78 25.01
C LEU A 110 -27.19 2.82 24.96
N GLY A 111 -26.97 1.51 24.91
CA GLY A 111 -28.02 0.50 24.86
C GLY A 111 -28.74 0.44 23.49
N ASN A 112 -28.22 1.10 22.47
CA ASN A 112 -28.77 1.02 21.10
C ASN A 112 -28.20 -0.19 20.36
N TRP A 113 -28.69 -1.38 20.72
CA TRP A 113 -28.19 -2.65 20.21
C TRP A 113 -28.33 -2.80 18.69
N LEU A 114 -29.38 -2.23 18.10
CA LEU A 114 -29.60 -2.30 16.66
C LEU A 114 -28.45 -1.61 15.89
N LEU A 115 -28.10 -0.39 16.28
CA LEU A 115 -27.03 0.37 15.66
C LEU A 115 -25.66 -0.30 15.89
N SER A 116 -25.44 -0.82 17.08
CA SER A 116 -24.20 -1.54 17.41
C SER A 116 -24.01 -2.80 16.57
N ILE A 117 -25.07 -3.59 16.39
CA ILE A 117 -25.03 -4.79 15.53
C ILE A 117 -24.79 -4.43 14.08
N LEU A 118 -25.50 -3.41 13.55
CA LEU A 118 -25.34 -2.98 12.15
C LEU A 118 -23.91 -2.50 11.88
N ALA A 119 -23.35 -1.66 12.74
CA ALA A 119 -21.99 -1.17 12.60
C ALA A 119 -20.95 -2.32 12.74
N GLY A 120 -21.18 -3.26 13.68
CA GLY A 120 -20.36 -4.45 13.81
C GLY A 120 -20.37 -5.36 12.59
N LEU A 121 -21.53 -5.56 11.96
CA LEU A 121 -21.63 -6.32 10.71
C LEU A 121 -20.84 -5.67 9.56
N LEU A 122 -20.87 -4.34 9.45
CA LEU A 122 -20.08 -3.61 8.46
C LEU A 122 -18.57 -3.80 8.68
N LEU A 123 -18.12 -3.81 9.94
CA LEU A 123 -16.71 -4.12 10.27
C LEU A 123 -16.33 -5.55 9.87
N ILE A 124 -17.16 -6.53 10.21
CA ILE A 124 -16.92 -7.94 9.85
C ILE A 124 -16.85 -8.09 8.33
N PHE A 125 -17.81 -7.50 7.61
CA PHE A 125 -17.82 -7.53 6.15
C PHE A 125 -16.53 -6.94 5.55
N ARG A 126 -16.11 -5.77 6.04
CA ARG A 126 -14.85 -5.13 5.61
C ARG A 126 -13.64 -6.02 5.86
N PHE A 127 -13.52 -6.62 7.04
CA PHE A 127 -12.43 -7.54 7.36
C PHE A 127 -12.44 -8.78 6.47
N THR A 128 -13.60 -9.35 6.21
CA THR A 128 -13.73 -10.52 5.33
C THR A 128 -13.24 -10.22 3.93
N VAL A 129 -13.64 -9.08 3.35
CA VAL A 129 -13.19 -8.65 2.02
C VAL A 129 -11.68 -8.44 2.00
N LYS A 130 -11.11 -7.74 2.98
CA LYS A 130 -9.66 -7.53 3.07
C LYS A 130 -8.89 -8.84 3.24
N ALA A 131 -9.34 -9.72 4.12
CA ALA A 131 -8.72 -11.02 4.33
C ALA A 131 -8.72 -11.87 3.06
N PHE A 132 -9.83 -11.85 2.30
CA PHE A 132 -9.94 -12.55 1.03
C PHE A 132 -8.95 -12.00 -0.01
N VAL A 133 -8.92 -10.68 -0.20
CA VAL A 133 -8.00 -10.02 -1.14
C VAL A 133 -6.54 -10.28 -0.74
N TYR A 134 -6.22 -10.14 0.55
CA TYR A 134 -4.88 -10.38 1.07
C TYR A 134 -4.43 -11.83 0.86
N LYS A 135 -5.28 -12.79 1.22
CA LYS A 135 -4.99 -14.21 1.01
C LYS A 135 -4.75 -14.54 -0.46
N LYS A 136 -5.62 -14.03 -1.35
CA LYS A 136 -5.48 -14.24 -2.79
C LYS A 136 -4.18 -13.62 -3.34
N SER A 137 -3.84 -12.41 -2.90
CA SER A 137 -2.61 -11.74 -3.30
C SER A 137 -1.36 -12.45 -2.77
N ALA A 138 -1.38 -12.92 -1.51
CA ALA A 138 -0.27 -13.65 -0.91
C ALA A 138 -0.01 -14.97 -1.65
N LEU A 139 -1.06 -15.73 -1.96
CA LEU A 139 -0.93 -16.97 -2.73
C LEU A 139 -0.38 -16.72 -4.15
N LEU A 140 -0.83 -15.65 -4.81
CA LEU A 140 -0.35 -15.28 -6.14
C LEU A 140 1.15 -14.92 -6.12
N LEU A 141 1.62 -14.32 -5.02
CA LEU A 141 3.03 -13.96 -4.81
C LEU A 141 3.84 -15.04 -4.09
N GLN A 142 3.28 -16.25 -3.96
CA GLN A 142 3.92 -17.40 -3.29
C GLN A 142 4.38 -17.12 -1.85
N GLN A 143 3.67 -16.24 -1.16
CA GLN A 143 3.93 -15.90 0.22
C GLN A 143 2.93 -16.56 1.17
N ASN A 144 3.39 -16.88 2.39
CA ASN A 144 2.50 -17.38 3.43
C ASN A 144 1.55 -16.27 3.90
N PRO A 145 0.22 -16.47 3.84
CA PRO A 145 -0.74 -15.44 4.23
C PRO A 145 -0.80 -15.29 5.75
N LEU A 146 -0.39 -14.15 6.27
CA LEU A 146 -0.50 -13.76 7.69
C LEU A 146 -1.91 -13.24 8.01
N THR A 147 -2.95 -13.94 7.56
CA THR A 147 -4.35 -13.48 7.63
C THR A 147 -4.82 -13.26 9.08
N VAL A 148 -4.32 -14.05 10.02
CA VAL A 148 -4.68 -13.95 11.45
C VAL A 148 -4.20 -12.63 12.07
N TRP A 149 -3.07 -12.11 11.61
CA TRP A 149 -2.50 -10.85 12.10
C TRP A 149 -3.08 -9.60 11.44
N LEU A 150 -3.94 -9.79 10.45
CA LEU A 150 -4.50 -8.68 9.66
C LEU A 150 -5.22 -7.62 10.53
N PRO A 151 -6.08 -7.97 11.52
CA PRO A 151 -6.73 -6.98 12.37
C PRO A 151 -5.75 -6.14 13.18
N LEU A 152 -4.71 -6.78 13.73
CA LEU A 152 -3.66 -6.10 14.49
C LEU A 152 -2.83 -5.17 13.59
N LEU A 153 -2.46 -5.65 12.41
CA LEU A 153 -1.71 -4.87 11.44
C LEU A 153 -2.50 -3.66 10.94
N GLU A 154 -3.81 -3.77 10.83
CA GLU A 154 -4.68 -2.69 10.38
C GLU A 154 -4.74 -1.51 11.37
N ILE A 155 -4.62 -1.79 12.65
CA ILE A 155 -4.51 -0.77 13.69
C ILE A 155 -3.07 -0.23 13.80
N ALA A 156 -2.09 -1.13 13.76
CA ALA A 156 -0.69 -0.76 13.92
C ALA A 156 -0.11 0.02 12.74
N GLN A 157 -0.53 -0.29 11.52
CA GLN A 157 0.03 0.31 10.31
C GLN A 157 -0.20 1.82 10.21
N PRO A 158 -1.40 2.40 10.42
CA PRO A 158 -1.60 3.85 10.41
C PRO A 158 -0.79 4.55 11.50
N ALA A 159 -0.73 3.98 12.70
CA ALA A 159 0.06 4.52 13.81
C ALA A 159 1.57 4.54 13.46
N TYR A 160 2.07 3.48 12.88
CA TYR A 160 3.45 3.39 12.43
C TYR A 160 3.74 4.35 11.25
N ASP A 161 2.83 4.49 10.30
CA ASP A 161 2.99 5.41 9.16
C ASP A 161 3.00 6.88 9.62
N ILE A 162 2.29 7.23 10.69
CA ILE A 162 2.38 8.56 11.33
C ILE A 162 3.75 8.72 12.00
N TYR A 163 4.18 7.73 12.78
CA TYR A 163 5.47 7.76 13.47
C TYR A 163 6.66 7.94 12.50
N VAL A 164 6.63 7.30 11.35
CA VAL A 164 7.73 7.41 10.34
C VAL A 164 7.74 8.76 9.64
N ARG A 165 6.62 9.52 9.65
CA ARG A 165 6.54 10.85 9.02
C ARG A 165 7.03 11.99 9.91
N ILE A 166 7.12 11.74 11.22
CA ILE A 166 7.66 12.66 12.22
C ILE A 166 9.17 12.52 12.28
#